data_a7a3cc080849b628823181bc59a3d45e
#
_entry.id   a7a3cc080849b628823181bc59a3d45e
#
_cell.length_a   1.000
_cell.length_b   1.000
_cell.length_c   1.000
_cell.angle_alpha   90.00
_cell.angle_beta   90.00
_cell.angle_gamma   90.00
#
_symmetry.space_group_name_H-M   'P 1'
#
loop_
_entity.id
_entity.type
_entity.pdbx_description
1 polymer ?
#
loop_
_entity_poly.entity_id
_entity_poly.type
_entity_poly.pdbx_seq_one_letter_code
_entity_poly.pdbx_strand_id
1 'polypeptide(L)' 'MIKLLLVEDDSTFSYIVKNELQEIIGGYEVITATNGAEGLKAWKEYHP' A
#
# COMPACT_ATOMS: atom_id res chain seq x y z
N MET A 1 -12.66 3.61 -6.58
CA MET A 1 -11.58 3.64 -5.56
C MET A 1 -10.25 3.36 -6.24
N ILE A 2 -9.26 4.15 -5.91
CA ILE A 2 -7.92 4.00 -6.48
C ILE A 2 -7.12 3.03 -5.63
N LYS A 3 -6.54 2.02 -6.27
CA LYS A 3 -5.66 1.06 -5.59
C LYS A 3 -4.23 1.56 -5.67
N LEU A 4 -3.54 1.60 -4.54
CA LEU A 4 -2.17 2.07 -4.44
C LEU A 4 -1.31 0.99 -3.79
N LEU A 5 -0.20 0.64 -4.42
CA LEU A 5 0.77 -0.29 -3.85
C LEU A 5 1.89 0.49 -3.20
N LEU A 6 2.10 0.27 -1.91
CA LEU A 6 3.18 0.89 -1.14
C LEU A 6 4.20 -0.18 -0.77
N VAL A 7 5.43 -0.02 -1.25
CA VAL A 7 6.53 -0.91 -0.91
C VAL A 7 7.44 -0.19 0.06
N GLU A 8 7.46 -0.64 1.32
CA GLU A 8 8.22 0.00 2.38
C GLU A 8 8.56 -1.02 3.46
N ASP A 9 9.82 -1.06 3.89
CA ASP A 9 10.27 -2.00 4.91
C ASP A 9 9.94 -1.51 6.34
N ASP A 10 9.63 -0.24 6.51
CA ASP A 10 9.22 0.32 7.80
C ASP A 10 7.71 0.18 7.95
N SER A 11 7.27 -0.76 8.78
CA SER A 11 5.85 -1.03 8.97
C SER A 11 5.11 0.13 9.64
N THR A 12 5.79 0.90 10.47
CA THR A 12 5.20 2.07 11.10
C THR A 12 4.90 3.14 10.06
N PHE A 13 5.85 3.39 9.17
CA PHE A 13 5.67 4.35 8.09
C PHE A 13 4.55 3.91 7.15
N SER A 14 4.53 2.62 6.78
CA SER A 14 3.46 2.07 5.94
C SER A 14 2.09 2.25 6.57
N TYR A 15 1.98 1.99 7.87
CA TYR A 15 0.72 2.17 8.59
C TYR A 15 0.25 3.63 8.55
N ILE A 16 1.18 4.57 8.78
CA ILE A 16 0.84 5.99 8.77
C ILE A 16 0.34 6.42 7.39
N VAL A 17 1.04 6.05 6.32
CA VAL A 17 0.65 6.40 4.97
C VAL A 17 -0.70 5.78 4.60
N LYS A 18 -0.88 4.51 4.93
CA LYS A 18 -2.13 3.81 4.66
C LYS A 18 -3.30 4.48 5.37
N ASN A 19 -3.13 4.83 6.65
CA ASN A 19 -4.16 5.49 7.42
C ASN A 19 -4.52 6.85 6.83
N GLU A 20 -3.50 7.63 6.45
CA GLU A 20 -3.71 8.94 5.83
C GLU A 20 -4.54 8.82 4.55
N LEU A 21 -4.16 7.91 3.67
CA LEU A 21 -4.80 7.79 2.37
C LEU A 21 -6.18 7.15 2.43
N GLN A 22 -6.38 6.17 3.30
CA GLN A 22 -7.65 5.47 3.39
C GLN A 22 -8.66 6.16 4.30
N GLU A 23 -8.21 6.67 5.45
CA GLU A 23 -9.12 7.15 6.49
C GLU A 23 -9.25 8.67 6.51
N ILE A 24 -8.21 9.42 6.21
CA ILE A 24 -8.20 10.88 6.30
C ILE A 24 -8.55 11.51 4.97
N ILE A 25 -7.77 11.20 3.92
CA ILE A 25 -8.04 11.72 2.58
C ILE A 25 -9.21 10.98 1.94
N GLY A 26 -9.15 9.65 1.98
CA GLY A 26 -10.18 8.78 1.39
C GLY A 26 -9.97 8.58 -0.10
N GLY A 27 -10.73 7.64 -0.67
CA GLY A 27 -10.67 7.34 -2.09
C GLY A 27 -9.56 6.40 -2.51
N TYR A 28 -8.74 5.92 -1.56
CA TYR A 28 -7.64 5.01 -1.85
C TYR A 28 -7.81 3.69 -1.10
N GLU A 29 -7.43 2.60 -1.78
CA GLU A 29 -7.21 1.31 -1.13
C GLU A 29 -5.71 1.05 -1.19
N VAL A 30 -5.06 1.04 -0.03
CA VAL A 30 -3.60 0.91 0.04
C VAL A 30 -3.21 -0.52 0.35
N ILE A 31 -2.44 -1.12 -0.55
CA ILE A 31 -1.89 -2.46 -0.39
C ILE A 31 -0.42 -2.30 -0.03
N THR A 32 0.01 -2.90 1.07
CA THR A 32 1.39 -2.73 1.55
C THR A 32 2.22 -3.98 1.28
N ALA A 33 3.49 -3.75 0.98
CA ALA A 33 4.49 -4.80 0.83
C ALA A 33 5.77 -4.34 1.52
N THR A 34 6.57 -5.28 2.03
CA THR A 34 7.77 -4.94 2.81
C THR A 34 9.03 -4.87 1.98
N ASN A 35 9.02 -5.45 0.78
CA ASN A 35 10.19 -5.45 -0.10
C ASN A 35 9.75 -5.59 -1.55
N GLY A 36 10.73 -5.50 -2.46
CA GLY A 36 10.45 -5.56 -3.89
C GLY A 36 9.83 -6.86 -4.36
N ALA A 37 10.24 -7.99 -3.79
CA ALA A 37 9.68 -9.30 -4.15
C ALA A 37 8.21 -9.39 -3.76
N GLU A 38 7.87 -8.96 -2.55
CA GLU A 38 6.48 -8.88 -2.10
C GLU A 38 5.68 -7.85 -2.91
N GLY A 39 6.33 -6.74 -3.25
CA GLY A 39 5.71 -5.72 -4.08
C GLY A 39 5.31 -6.25 -5.44
N LEU A 40 6.20 -7.00 -6.08
CA LEU A 40 5.92 -7.61 -7.38
C LEU A 40 4.78 -8.63 -7.28
N LYS A 41 4.79 -9.43 -6.22
CA LYS A 41 3.71 -10.41 -5.98
C LYS A 41 2.38 -9.71 -5.80
N ALA A 42 2.35 -8.65 -5.00
CA ALA A 42 1.14 -7.87 -4.77
C ALA A 42 0.66 -7.20 -6.06
N TRP A 43 1.56 -6.70 -6.88
CA TRP A 43 1.24 -6.12 -8.17
C TRP A 43 0.51 -7.13 -9.06
N LYS A 44 1.05 -8.34 -9.15
CA LYS A 44 0.45 -9.39 -9.97
C LYS A 44 -0.91 -9.84 -9.44
N GLU A 45 -1.07 -9.85 -8.14
CA GLU A 45 -2.28 -10.34 -7.49
C GLU A 45 -3.41 -9.31 -7.49
N TYR A 46 -3.10 -8.05 -7.21
CA TYR A 46 -4.10 -7.01 -6.99
C TYR A 46 -4.26 -6.04 -8.16
N HIS A 47 -3.28 -5.99 -9.05
CA HIS A 47 -3.31 -5.09 -10.23
C HIS A 47 -3.62 -3.63 -9.85
N PRO A 48 -2.89 -3.07 -8.88
CA PRO A 48 -3.17 -1.70 -8.46
C PRO A 48 -2.84 -0.65 -9.52
#